data_7b8505ee8d4f4440970e7fc9d2d52cd3
#
_entry.id   7b8505ee8d4f4440970e7fc9d2d52cd3
#
_cell.length_a   1.000
_cell.length_b   1.000
_cell.length_c   1.000
_cell.angle_alpha   90.00
_cell.angle_beta   90.00
_cell.angle_gamma   90.00
#
_symmetry.space_group_name_H-M   'P 1'
#
loop_
_entity.id
_entity.type
_entity.pdbx_description
1 polymer ?
#
loop_
_entity_poly.entity_id
_entity_poly.type
_entity_poly.pdbx_seq_one_letter_code
_entity_poly.pdbx_strand_id
1 'polypeptide(L)'
;MKIINKILYSLALILFLVFYAGPFIWTFIISVTPDSLVLGKSLSFLPEETTLKNYKTLFDVASSQGALLLSGIKNSAYASLVTIIICIPMALLSAFALGRFKFIGKDIVKNSLLVTMAIPVMATIIPIYKMFMQLKLLNNVYTLSLVYVTSYLPVIVWLISNYFASIPKDLDEAAKVDGCSKMGTFVRVIIPTSYPIIASAVLIIFLSTWSQFQIPLILASNSNTKPIAIVTSEFITKDTVDYGMTAAAGILALIPPALFALIFKKFLVSGMMKGAVKG
;
A
#
# COMPACT_ATOMS: atom_id res chain seq x y z
N MET A 1 42.63 -1.93 -10.90
CA MET A 1 41.65 -1.55 -9.87
C MET A 1 40.33 -1.02 -10.45
N LYS A 2 40.29 0.02 -11.31
CA LYS A 2 39.02 0.60 -11.85
C LYS A 2 38.18 -0.39 -12.68
N ILE A 3 38.78 -1.28 -13.48
CA ILE A 3 38.07 -2.26 -14.32
C ILE A 3 37.46 -3.37 -13.46
N ILE A 4 38.21 -3.90 -12.48
CA ILE A 4 37.76 -4.95 -11.57
C ILE A 4 36.54 -4.45 -10.76
N ASN A 5 36.60 -3.22 -10.22
CA ASN A 5 35.49 -2.62 -9.48
C ASN A 5 34.24 -2.44 -10.37
N LYS A 6 34.44 -2.12 -11.65
CA LYS A 6 33.31 -1.98 -12.60
C LYS A 6 32.67 -3.34 -12.91
N ILE A 7 33.46 -4.39 -13.06
CA ILE A 7 32.99 -5.76 -13.26
C ILE A 7 32.24 -6.23 -12.02
N LEU A 8 32.79 -6.07 -10.82
CA LEU A 8 32.16 -6.44 -9.56
C LEU A 8 30.83 -5.69 -9.36
N TYR A 9 30.80 -4.39 -9.65
CA TYR A 9 29.57 -3.60 -9.59
C TYR A 9 28.49 -4.10 -10.56
N SER A 10 28.89 -4.39 -11.83
CA SER A 10 27.96 -4.91 -12.82
C SER A 10 27.43 -6.28 -12.43
N LEU A 11 28.26 -7.16 -11.88
CA LEU A 11 27.88 -8.49 -11.42
C LEU A 11 26.92 -8.41 -10.23
N ALA A 12 27.22 -7.53 -9.26
CA ALA A 12 26.34 -7.27 -8.13
C ALA A 12 24.98 -6.71 -8.58
N LEU A 13 24.96 -5.80 -9.56
CA LEU A 13 23.75 -5.24 -10.13
C LEU A 13 22.91 -6.32 -10.84
N ILE A 14 23.53 -7.20 -11.63
CA ILE A 14 22.86 -8.30 -12.32
C ILE A 14 22.26 -9.27 -11.28
N LEU A 15 23.04 -9.67 -10.27
CA LEU A 15 22.54 -10.54 -9.20
C LEU A 15 21.35 -9.91 -8.46
N PHE A 16 21.46 -8.62 -8.16
CA PHE A 16 20.35 -7.87 -7.54
C PHE A 16 19.09 -7.87 -8.43
N LEU A 17 19.25 -7.57 -9.72
CA LEU A 17 18.12 -7.58 -10.65
C LEU A 17 17.49 -8.96 -10.80
N VAL A 18 18.30 -10.01 -10.92
CA VAL A 18 17.81 -11.40 -11.01
C VAL A 18 17.08 -11.79 -9.72
N PHE A 19 17.61 -11.45 -8.56
CA PHE A 19 16.98 -11.75 -7.28
C PHE A 19 15.64 -11.05 -7.09
N TYR A 20 15.56 -9.76 -7.44
CA TYR A 20 14.33 -8.98 -7.27
C TYR A 20 13.30 -9.18 -8.40
N ALA A 21 13.75 -9.29 -9.66
CA ALA A 21 12.85 -9.48 -10.79
C ALA A 21 12.48 -10.95 -11.03
N GLY A 22 13.33 -11.88 -10.62
CA GLY A 22 13.17 -13.32 -10.85
C GLY A 22 11.81 -13.87 -10.44
N PRO A 23 11.31 -13.64 -9.22
CA PRO A 23 9.98 -14.12 -8.81
C PRO A 23 8.84 -13.60 -9.68
N PHE A 24 8.90 -12.33 -10.13
CA PHE A 24 7.89 -11.74 -11.00
C PHE A 24 7.94 -12.34 -12.40
N ILE A 25 9.15 -12.53 -12.94
CA ILE A 25 9.35 -13.17 -14.25
C ILE A 25 8.84 -14.62 -14.17
N TRP A 26 9.17 -15.34 -13.10
CA TRP A 26 8.70 -16.70 -12.89
C TRP A 26 7.17 -16.79 -12.79
N THR A 27 6.55 -15.90 -12.01
CA THR A 27 5.09 -15.82 -11.92
C THR A 27 4.46 -15.51 -13.28
N PHE A 28 5.07 -14.63 -14.08
CA PHE A 28 4.61 -14.34 -15.43
C PHE A 28 4.72 -15.57 -16.34
N ILE A 29 5.84 -16.32 -16.28
CA ILE A 29 6.03 -17.56 -17.05
C ILE A 29 4.93 -18.56 -16.68
N ILE A 30 4.69 -18.81 -15.38
CA ILE A 30 3.62 -19.72 -14.93
C ILE A 30 2.25 -19.26 -15.44
N SER A 31 1.97 -17.95 -15.45
CA SER A 31 0.67 -17.41 -15.87
C SER A 31 0.32 -17.68 -17.34
N VAL A 32 1.34 -17.86 -18.19
CA VAL A 32 1.19 -18.16 -19.62
C VAL A 32 1.50 -19.62 -19.98
N THR A 33 1.83 -20.46 -19.01
CA THR A 33 2.11 -21.90 -19.22
C THR A 33 0.80 -22.70 -19.11
N PRO A 34 0.51 -23.65 -20.01
CA PRO A 34 -0.63 -24.56 -19.88
C PRO A 34 -0.57 -25.36 -18.58
N ASP A 35 -1.72 -25.57 -17.92
CA ASP A 35 -1.80 -26.29 -16.63
C ASP A 35 -1.20 -27.70 -16.67
N SER A 36 -1.34 -28.38 -17.80
CA SER A 36 -0.75 -29.73 -18.04
C SER A 36 0.78 -29.72 -17.93
N LEU A 37 1.44 -28.63 -18.29
CA LEU A 37 2.90 -28.50 -18.23
C LEU A 37 3.35 -27.96 -16.86
N VAL A 38 2.56 -27.11 -16.20
CA VAL A 38 2.87 -26.62 -14.85
C VAL A 38 2.92 -27.76 -13.84
N LEU A 39 2.01 -28.74 -13.96
CA LEU A 39 1.94 -29.94 -13.10
C LEU A 39 2.80 -31.09 -13.58
N GLY A 40 3.44 -30.96 -14.74
CA GLY A 40 4.29 -31.96 -15.35
C GLY A 40 5.61 -32.18 -14.58
N LYS A 41 6.24 -33.37 -14.79
CA LYS A 41 7.48 -33.76 -14.12
C LYS A 41 8.72 -32.94 -14.52
N SER A 42 8.64 -32.12 -15.57
CA SER A 42 9.73 -31.25 -16.03
C SER A 42 9.21 -29.86 -16.30
N LEU A 43 9.25 -28.99 -15.28
CA LEU A 43 9.05 -27.58 -15.49
C LEU A 43 10.29 -27.01 -16.17
N SER A 44 10.19 -26.75 -17.48
CA SER A 44 11.24 -26.02 -18.20
C SER A 44 11.21 -24.54 -17.81
N PHE A 45 12.38 -23.91 -17.67
CA PHE A 45 12.46 -22.47 -17.38
C PHE A 45 11.81 -21.62 -18.48
N LEU A 46 11.78 -22.13 -19.72
CA LEU A 46 11.00 -21.56 -20.81
C LEU A 46 9.93 -22.59 -21.20
N PRO A 47 8.64 -22.24 -21.16
CA PRO A 47 7.58 -23.16 -21.52
C PRO A 47 7.69 -23.53 -23.02
N GLU A 48 7.53 -24.82 -23.33
CA GLU A 48 7.50 -25.32 -24.71
C GLU A 48 6.27 -24.78 -25.45
N GLU A 49 5.17 -24.59 -24.73
CA GLU A 49 3.94 -23.99 -25.23
C GLU A 49 3.48 -22.86 -24.33
N THR A 50 2.89 -21.82 -24.93
CA THR A 50 2.32 -20.69 -24.19
C THR A 50 0.82 -20.55 -24.46
N THR A 51 0.06 -20.13 -23.46
CA THR A 51 -1.37 -19.90 -23.56
C THR A 51 -1.78 -18.58 -22.91
N LEU A 52 -2.77 -17.91 -23.46
CA LEU A 52 -3.43 -16.76 -22.86
C LEU A 52 -4.80 -17.11 -22.27
N LYS A 53 -5.12 -18.41 -22.14
CA LYS A 53 -6.41 -18.90 -21.64
C LYS A 53 -6.78 -18.26 -20.29
N ASN A 54 -5.83 -18.25 -19.35
CA ASN A 54 -6.03 -17.70 -18.01
C ASN A 54 -6.41 -16.21 -18.06
N TYR A 55 -5.71 -15.43 -18.87
CA TYR A 55 -6.02 -14.02 -19.05
C TYR A 55 -7.37 -13.79 -19.72
N LYS A 56 -7.71 -14.58 -20.77
CA LYS A 56 -9.02 -14.51 -21.41
C LYS A 56 -10.15 -14.76 -20.41
N THR A 57 -10.02 -15.79 -19.57
CA THR A 57 -10.99 -16.11 -18.52
C THR A 57 -11.10 -14.98 -17.49
N LEU A 58 -9.97 -14.39 -17.06
CA LEU A 58 -9.96 -13.30 -16.07
C LEU A 58 -10.50 -11.98 -16.62
N PHE A 59 -10.39 -11.72 -17.91
CA PHE A 59 -10.98 -10.54 -18.56
C PHE A 59 -12.45 -10.75 -18.96
N ASP A 60 -12.93 -11.99 -19.00
CA ASP A 60 -14.34 -12.28 -19.25
C ASP A 60 -15.16 -12.10 -17.97
N VAL A 61 -15.86 -10.99 -17.89
CA VAL A 61 -16.73 -10.65 -16.74
C VAL A 61 -17.88 -11.62 -16.58
N ALA A 62 -18.26 -12.37 -17.64
CA ALA A 62 -19.28 -13.41 -17.55
C ALA A 62 -18.75 -14.69 -16.87
N SER A 63 -17.44 -14.88 -16.82
CA SER A 63 -16.82 -15.96 -16.04
C SER A 63 -16.85 -15.64 -14.54
N SER A 64 -16.97 -16.69 -13.69
CA SER A 64 -16.95 -16.54 -12.24
C SER A 64 -15.62 -15.94 -11.75
N GLN A 65 -14.49 -16.34 -12.35
CA GLN A 65 -13.16 -15.89 -12.00
C GLN A 65 -12.93 -14.41 -12.40
N GLY A 66 -13.38 -14.01 -13.58
CA GLY A 66 -13.30 -12.64 -14.06
C GLY A 66 -14.19 -11.69 -13.23
N ALA A 67 -15.41 -12.10 -12.90
CA ALA A 67 -16.29 -11.34 -12.02
C ALA A 67 -15.68 -11.14 -10.63
N LEU A 68 -15.09 -12.19 -10.03
CA LEU A 68 -14.41 -12.12 -8.75
C LEU A 68 -13.19 -11.21 -8.80
N LEU A 69 -12.33 -11.33 -9.83
CA LEU A 69 -11.15 -10.47 -10.00
C LEU A 69 -11.56 -9.00 -10.09
N LEU A 70 -12.53 -8.68 -10.94
CA LEU A 70 -13.03 -7.31 -11.11
C LEU A 70 -13.62 -6.75 -9.81
N SER A 71 -14.39 -7.56 -9.08
CA SER A 71 -14.91 -7.18 -7.76
C SER A 71 -13.78 -6.91 -6.78
N GLY A 72 -12.77 -7.79 -6.71
CA GLY A 72 -11.60 -7.62 -5.85
C GLY A 72 -10.80 -6.35 -6.14
N ILE A 73 -10.57 -6.04 -7.42
CA ILE A 73 -9.91 -4.79 -7.85
C ILE A 73 -10.74 -3.57 -7.42
N LYS A 74 -12.05 -3.58 -7.68
CA LYS A 74 -12.95 -2.49 -7.27
C LYS A 74 -12.96 -2.30 -5.76
N ASN A 75 -13.07 -3.37 -4.99
CA ASN A 75 -13.08 -3.31 -3.53
C ASN A 75 -11.75 -2.78 -2.97
N SER A 76 -10.62 -3.21 -3.53
CA SER A 76 -9.29 -2.67 -3.16
C SER A 76 -9.16 -1.19 -3.50
N ALA A 77 -9.61 -0.77 -4.67
CA ALA A 77 -9.59 0.63 -5.07
C ALA A 77 -10.49 1.49 -4.16
N TYR A 78 -11.69 1.01 -3.86
CA TYR A 78 -12.62 1.68 -2.94
C TYR A 78 -12.04 1.78 -1.53
N ALA A 79 -11.55 0.67 -0.97
CA ALA A 79 -10.97 0.66 0.36
C ALA A 79 -9.77 1.60 0.45
N SER A 80 -8.88 1.60 -0.54
CA SER A 80 -7.72 2.50 -0.59
C SER A 80 -8.14 3.96 -0.69
N LEU A 81 -9.10 4.28 -1.57
CA LEU A 81 -9.57 5.65 -1.78
C LEU A 81 -10.23 6.22 -0.52
N VAL A 82 -11.16 5.46 0.09
CA VAL A 82 -11.83 5.88 1.33
C VAL A 82 -10.83 6.07 2.46
N THR A 83 -9.87 5.14 2.59
CA THR A 83 -8.80 5.26 3.60
C THR A 83 -7.98 6.53 3.39
N ILE A 84 -7.58 6.85 2.16
CA ILE A 84 -6.82 8.06 1.83
C ILE A 84 -7.64 9.32 2.15
N ILE A 85 -8.90 9.38 1.71
CA ILE A 85 -9.78 10.55 1.90
C ILE A 85 -9.98 10.87 3.38
N ILE A 86 -10.04 9.86 4.24
CA ILE A 86 -10.24 10.06 5.68
C ILE A 86 -8.89 10.28 6.38
N CYS A 87 -7.90 9.43 6.10
CA CYS A 87 -6.62 9.42 6.83
C CYS A 87 -5.79 10.67 6.55
N ILE A 88 -5.69 11.15 5.29
CA ILE A 88 -4.84 12.30 4.96
C ILE A 88 -5.29 13.59 5.65
N PRO A 89 -6.55 14.03 5.59
CA PRO A 89 -6.97 15.24 6.32
C PRO A 89 -6.76 15.13 7.82
N MET A 90 -7.11 13.99 8.42
CA MET A 90 -6.89 13.75 9.86
C MET A 90 -5.40 13.80 10.22
N ALA A 91 -4.55 13.18 9.39
CA ALA A 91 -3.10 13.19 9.60
C ALA A 91 -2.51 14.60 9.45
N LEU A 92 -2.93 15.37 8.46
CA LEU A 92 -2.46 16.74 8.23
C LEU A 92 -2.78 17.66 9.42
N LEU A 93 -4.02 17.61 9.93
CA LEU A 93 -4.43 18.41 11.09
C LEU A 93 -3.67 18.00 12.36
N SER A 94 -3.58 16.70 12.62
CA SER A 94 -2.85 16.17 13.78
C SER A 94 -1.36 16.47 13.67
N ALA A 95 -0.77 16.28 12.50
CA ALA A 95 0.64 16.57 12.25
C ALA A 95 0.96 18.06 12.35
N PHE A 96 0.05 18.94 11.96
CA PHE A 96 0.22 20.38 12.11
C PHE A 96 0.28 20.75 13.60
N ALA A 97 -0.62 20.20 14.41
CA ALA A 97 -0.60 20.42 15.87
C ALA A 97 0.71 19.88 16.48
N LEU A 98 1.08 18.66 16.15
CA LEU A 98 2.28 17.99 16.67
C LEU A 98 3.60 18.55 16.10
N GLY A 99 3.60 19.06 14.88
CA GLY A 99 4.80 19.60 14.24
C GLY A 99 5.11 21.04 14.60
N ARG A 100 4.06 21.89 14.71
CA ARG A 100 4.20 23.36 14.76
C ARG A 100 3.86 23.98 16.11
N PHE A 101 3.00 23.38 16.93
CA PHE A 101 2.61 23.97 18.20
C PHE A 101 3.45 23.43 19.35
N LYS A 102 3.55 24.24 20.41
CA LYS A 102 4.08 23.86 21.72
C LYS A 102 2.91 23.73 22.68
N PHE A 103 2.73 22.57 23.28
CA PHE A 103 1.73 22.31 24.30
C PHE A 103 2.21 21.22 25.26
N ILE A 104 1.64 21.20 26.46
CA ILE A 104 1.97 20.21 27.51
C ILE A 104 1.50 18.82 27.05
N GLY A 105 2.36 17.79 27.16
CA GLY A 105 2.02 16.43 26.76
C GLY A 105 2.26 16.10 25.27
N LYS A 106 2.76 17.04 24.48
CA LYS A 106 3.07 16.84 23.05
C LYS A 106 3.89 15.57 22.78
N ASP A 107 4.98 15.41 23.54
CA ASP A 107 5.90 14.28 23.35
C ASP A 107 5.26 12.96 23.83
N ILE A 108 4.39 12.99 24.83
CA ILE A 108 3.59 11.84 25.25
C ILE A 108 2.69 11.39 24.10
N VAL A 109 1.93 12.30 23.50
CA VAL A 109 1.06 12.00 22.35
C VAL A 109 1.88 11.45 21.18
N LYS A 110 3.02 12.10 20.86
CA LYS A 110 3.87 11.65 19.75
C LYS A 110 4.46 10.26 19.98
N ASN A 111 4.90 9.98 21.20
CA ASN A 111 5.42 8.66 21.58
C ASN A 111 4.32 7.59 21.62
N SER A 112 3.11 7.95 22.06
CA SER A 112 1.96 7.04 22.03
C SER A 112 1.63 6.55 20.63
N LEU A 113 1.77 7.40 19.58
CA LEU A 113 1.60 6.97 18.21
C LEU A 113 2.58 5.85 17.83
N LEU A 114 3.85 5.93 18.28
CA LEU A 114 4.84 4.87 18.03
C LEU A 114 4.50 3.58 18.78
N VAL A 115 4.00 3.69 20.01
CA VAL A 115 3.59 2.52 20.80
C VAL A 115 2.42 1.80 20.15
N THR A 116 1.43 2.55 19.61
CA THR A 116 0.30 1.92 18.90
C THR A 116 0.72 1.14 17.67
N MET A 117 1.80 1.56 16.98
CA MET A 117 2.34 0.85 15.82
C MET A 117 2.99 -0.50 16.18
N ALA A 118 3.41 -0.67 17.43
CA ALA A 118 4.00 -1.92 17.92
C ALA A 118 2.95 -3.00 18.26
N ILE A 119 1.67 -2.64 18.32
CA ILE A 119 0.59 -3.60 18.63
C ILE A 119 0.36 -4.50 17.41
N PRO A 120 0.53 -5.83 17.52
CA PRO A 120 0.29 -6.74 16.41
C PRO A 120 -1.18 -6.72 15.99
N VAL A 121 -1.45 -6.55 14.69
CA VAL A 121 -2.82 -6.56 14.13
C VAL A 121 -3.55 -7.84 14.53
N MET A 122 -2.87 -8.99 14.52
CA MET A 122 -3.45 -10.29 14.88
C MET A 122 -3.93 -10.35 16.35
N ALA A 123 -3.34 -9.58 17.25
CA ALA A 123 -3.80 -9.52 18.64
C ALA A 123 -5.15 -8.79 18.79
N THR A 124 -5.44 -7.85 17.89
CA THR A 124 -6.65 -7.00 17.95
C THR A 124 -7.78 -7.48 17.05
N ILE A 125 -7.49 -8.32 16.06
CA ILE A 125 -8.47 -8.67 15.02
C ILE A 125 -9.66 -9.47 15.56
N ILE A 126 -9.45 -10.37 16.52
CA ILE A 126 -10.54 -11.17 17.10
C ILE A 126 -11.53 -10.31 17.91
N PRO A 127 -11.09 -9.41 18.82
CA PRO A 127 -11.98 -8.45 19.45
C PRO A 127 -12.74 -7.57 18.45
N ILE A 128 -12.05 -7.06 17.42
CA ILE A 128 -12.68 -6.24 16.37
C ILE A 128 -13.74 -7.03 15.61
N TYR A 129 -13.46 -8.29 15.25
CA TYR A 129 -14.43 -9.16 14.60
C TYR A 129 -15.69 -9.35 15.45
N LYS A 130 -15.55 -9.67 16.74
CA LYS A 130 -16.67 -9.83 17.66
C LYS A 130 -17.53 -8.56 17.75
N MET A 131 -16.88 -7.40 17.90
CA MET A 131 -17.57 -6.11 17.94
C MET A 131 -18.31 -5.84 16.63
N PHE A 132 -17.67 -6.06 15.47
CA PHE A 132 -18.29 -5.83 14.16
C PHE A 132 -19.42 -6.79 13.87
N MET A 133 -19.33 -8.04 14.34
CA MET A 133 -20.42 -9.00 14.27
C MET A 133 -21.64 -8.54 15.06
N GLN A 134 -21.45 -8.07 16.30
CA GLN A 134 -22.54 -7.56 17.13
C GLN A 134 -23.19 -6.30 16.55
N LEU A 135 -22.40 -5.41 15.96
CA LEU A 135 -22.86 -4.17 15.33
C LEU A 135 -23.36 -4.37 13.89
N LYS A 136 -23.33 -5.60 13.34
CA LYS A 136 -23.68 -5.92 11.95
C LYS A 136 -22.88 -5.13 10.91
N LEU A 137 -21.60 -4.89 11.21
CA LEU A 137 -20.67 -4.10 10.38
C LEU A 137 -19.71 -4.96 9.55
N LEU A 138 -19.80 -6.29 9.63
CA LEU A 138 -19.02 -7.22 8.80
C LEU A 138 -19.46 -7.11 7.33
N ASN A 139 -18.56 -7.51 6.45
CA ASN A 139 -18.81 -7.52 5.00
C ASN A 139 -19.22 -6.15 4.43
N ASN A 140 -18.54 -5.11 4.87
CA ASN A 140 -18.74 -3.75 4.40
C ASN A 140 -17.40 -3.08 4.11
N VAL A 141 -17.21 -2.63 2.87
CA VAL A 141 -15.95 -2.02 2.42
C VAL A 141 -15.64 -0.72 3.17
N TYR A 142 -16.66 0.08 3.52
CA TYR A 142 -16.47 1.32 4.29
C TYR A 142 -15.97 1.03 5.70
N THR A 143 -16.57 0.02 6.36
CA THR A 143 -16.14 -0.39 7.71
C THR A 143 -14.71 -0.96 7.68
N LEU A 144 -14.38 -1.74 6.66
CA LEU A 144 -13.03 -2.23 6.42
C LEU A 144 -12.06 -1.05 6.25
N SER A 145 -12.43 -0.02 5.50
CA SER A 145 -11.62 1.18 5.30
C SER A 145 -11.37 1.94 6.60
N LEU A 146 -12.36 2.00 7.51
CA LEU A 146 -12.17 2.63 8.83
C LEU A 146 -11.14 1.88 9.68
N VAL A 147 -11.12 0.53 9.62
CA VAL A 147 -10.06 -0.26 10.28
C VAL A 147 -8.71 0.04 9.66
N TYR A 148 -8.62 0.22 8.35
CA TYR A 148 -7.38 0.64 7.71
C TYR A 148 -6.94 2.04 8.13
N VAL A 149 -7.87 3.00 8.26
CA VAL A 149 -7.55 4.34 8.79
C VAL A 149 -6.93 4.23 10.18
N THR A 150 -7.53 3.49 11.10
CA THR A 150 -6.98 3.33 12.46
C THR A 150 -5.60 2.67 12.48
N SER A 151 -5.35 1.74 11.55
CA SER A 151 -4.08 1.04 11.43
C SER A 151 -2.95 1.92 10.87
N TYR A 152 -3.26 2.80 9.90
CA TYR A 152 -2.23 3.58 9.21
C TYR A 152 -2.12 5.02 9.71
N LEU A 153 -3.15 5.60 10.31
CA LEU A 153 -3.14 6.98 10.80
C LEU A 153 -1.94 7.30 11.69
N PRO A 154 -1.54 6.47 12.67
CA PRO A 154 -0.42 6.78 13.55
C PRO A 154 0.90 6.99 12.80
N VAL A 155 1.23 6.10 11.86
CA VAL A 155 2.47 6.21 11.06
C VAL A 155 2.44 7.42 10.15
N ILE A 156 1.30 7.73 9.55
CA ILE A 156 1.16 8.88 8.66
C ILE A 156 1.25 10.20 9.43
N VAL A 157 0.60 10.29 10.60
CA VAL A 157 0.72 11.44 11.50
C VAL A 157 2.17 11.64 11.93
N TRP A 158 2.85 10.57 12.34
CA TRP A 158 4.26 10.63 12.74
C TRP A 158 5.16 11.11 11.59
N LEU A 159 4.98 10.54 10.39
CA LEU A 159 5.74 10.90 9.20
C LEU A 159 5.57 12.39 8.84
N ILE A 160 4.34 12.86 8.73
CA ILE A 160 4.03 14.23 8.33
C ILE A 160 4.42 15.22 9.45
N SER A 161 4.23 14.88 10.74
CA SER A 161 4.59 15.76 11.85
C SER A 161 6.10 16.01 11.93
N ASN A 162 6.92 15.00 11.63
CA ASN A 162 8.38 15.16 11.55
C ASN A 162 8.78 16.07 10.39
N TYR A 163 8.13 15.91 9.24
CA TYR A 163 8.37 16.80 8.11
C TYR A 163 7.95 18.25 8.43
N PHE A 164 6.77 18.45 9.00
CA PHE A 164 6.32 19.78 9.40
C PHE A 164 7.27 20.42 10.42
N ALA A 165 7.81 19.65 11.36
CA ALA A 165 8.80 20.14 12.32
C ALA A 165 10.11 20.58 11.66
N SER A 166 10.48 20.04 10.49
CA SER A 166 11.69 20.40 9.76
C SER A 166 11.56 21.65 8.88
N ILE A 167 10.34 22.12 8.62
CA ILE A 167 10.10 23.36 7.86
C ILE A 167 10.59 24.57 8.69
N PRO A 168 11.36 25.52 8.13
CA PRO A 168 11.82 26.71 8.83
C PRO A 168 10.65 27.51 9.45
N LYS A 169 10.84 28.01 10.67
CA LYS A 169 9.81 28.80 11.37
C LYS A 169 9.62 30.18 10.78
N ASP A 170 10.63 30.69 10.08
CA ASP A 170 10.60 31.97 9.38
C ASP A 170 9.42 32.07 8.39
N LEU A 171 9.00 30.92 7.82
CA LEU A 171 7.80 30.87 6.96
C LEU A 171 6.50 31.14 7.72
N ASP A 172 6.42 30.70 8.99
CA ASP A 172 5.26 31.01 9.84
C ASP A 172 5.25 32.47 10.24
N GLU A 173 6.45 33.03 10.49
CA GLU A 173 6.63 34.46 10.89
C GLU A 173 6.30 35.40 9.72
N ALA A 174 6.79 35.08 8.51
CA ALA A 174 6.45 35.80 7.29
C ALA A 174 4.93 35.80 7.04
N ALA A 175 4.30 34.62 7.12
CA ALA A 175 2.85 34.51 6.96
C ALA A 175 2.05 35.30 7.98
N LYS A 176 2.55 35.47 9.22
CA LYS A 176 1.93 36.31 10.23
C LYS A 176 2.06 37.82 9.90
N VAL A 177 3.22 38.23 9.39
CA VAL A 177 3.43 39.61 8.93
C VAL A 177 2.47 39.94 7.79
N ASP A 178 2.22 38.97 6.90
CA ASP A 178 1.23 39.06 5.81
C ASP A 178 -0.23 38.96 6.30
N GLY A 179 -0.48 38.91 7.61
CA GLY A 179 -1.82 38.91 8.20
C GLY A 179 -2.51 37.52 8.18
N CYS A 180 -1.79 36.46 7.91
CA CYS A 180 -2.37 35.10 7.93
C CYS A 180 -2.70 34.67 9.37
N SER A 181 -3.91 34.12 9.56
CA SER A 181 -4.23 33.36 10.76
C SER A 181 -3.44 32.02 10.78
N LYS A 182 -3.39 31.33 11.93
CA LYS A 182 -2.72 29.99 12.03
C LYS A 182 -3.25 29.00 11.01
N MET A 183 -4.57 28.96 10.77
CA MET A 183 -5.18 28.10 9.77
C MET A 183 -4.86 28.60 8.35
N GLY A 184 -4.78 29.92 8.15
CA GLY A 184 -4.33 30.54 6.90
C GLY A 184 -2.89 30.13 6.55
N THR A 185 -1.96 30.18 7.51
CA THR A 185 -0.59 29.70 7.36
C THR A 185 -0.56 28.20 7.03
N PHE A 186 -1.37 27.38 7.71
CA PHE A 186 -1.48 25.95 7.43
C PHE A 186 -1.87 25.67 5.97
N VAL A 187 -2.97 26.27 5.51
CA VAL A 187 -3.53 25.97 4.18
C VAL A 187 -2.72 26.60 3.05
N ARG A 188 -2.24 27.86 3.23
CA ARG A 188 -1.61 28.65 2.17
C ARG A 188 -0.09 28.47 2.09
N VAL A 189 0.56 28.06 3.19
CA VAL A 189 2.02 27.95 3.27
C VAL A 189 2.45 26.51 3.54
N ILE A 190 1.99 25.91 4.65
CA ILE A 190 2.49 24.60 5.10
C ILE A 190 2.04 23.47 4.17
N ILE A 191 0.77 23.38 3.79
CA ILE A 191 0.28 22.33 2.88
C ILE A 191 0.98 22.39 1.51
N PRO A 192 1.04 23.54 0.80
CA PRO A 192 1.71 23.62 -0.50
C PRO A 192 3.21 23.28 -0.46
N THR A 193 3.93 23.76 0.56
CA THR A 193 5.35 23.44 0.73
C THR A 193 5.61 21.97 1.10
N SER A 194 4.58 21.29 1.58
CA SER A 194 4.64 19.88 2.04
C SER A 194 4.07 18.90 1.01
N TYR A 195 3.74 19.32 -0.20
CA TYR A 195 3.20 18.44 -1.25
C TYR A 195 4.01 17.15 -1.44
N PRO A 196 5.36 17.13 -1.43
CA PRO A 196 6.12 15.89 -1.61
C PRO A 196 5.87 14.84 -0.52
N ILE A 197 5.78 15.26 0.75
CA ILE A 197 5.53 14.31 1.85
C ILE A 197 4.07 13.87 1.87
N ILE A 198 3.13 14.74 1.50
CA ILE A 198 1.72 14.39 1.37
C ILE A 198 1.53 13.34 0.28
N ALA A 199 2.16 13.55 -0.89
CA ALA A 199 2.15 12.58 -1.98
C ALA A 199 2.78 11.23 -1.59
N SER A 200 3.87 11.26 -0.81
CA SER A 200 4.48 10.05 -0.26
C SER A 200 3.55 9.34 0.72
N ALA A 201 2.86 10.08 1.59
CA ALA A 201 1.87 9.53 2.52
C ALA A 201 0.69 8.86 1.79
N VAL A 202 0.16 9.50 0.74
CA VAL A 202 -0.88 8.92 -0.12
C VAL A 202 -0.41 7.61 -0.75
N LEU A 203 0.82 7.57 -1.28
CA LEU A 203 1.38 6.35 -1.86
C LEU A 203 1.53 5.24 -0.81
N ILE A 204 2.04 5.56 0.39
CA ILE A 204 2.19 4.59 1.48
C ILE A 204 0.83 4.00 1.85
N ILE A 205 -0.20 4.83 2.04
CA ILE A 205 -1.56 4.35 2.35
C ILE A 205 -2.08 3.46 1.23
N PHE A 206 -1.96 3.90 -0.03
CA PHE A 206 -2.44 3.13 -1.17
C PHE A 206 -1.79 1.75 -1.24
N LEU A 207 -0.46 1.67 -1.20
CA LEU A 207 0.27 0.40 -1.28
C LEU A 207 -0.05 -0.50 -0.09
N SER A 208 -0.13 0.07 1.12
CA SER A 208 -0.43 -0.70 2.34
C SER A 208 -1.85 -1.25 2.36
N THR A 209 -2.84 -0.48 1.91
CA THR A 209 -4.23 -0.93 1.83
C THR A 209 -4.45 -1.93 0.70
N TRP A 210 -3.80 -1.73 -0.46
CA TRP A 210 -3.90 -2.63 -1.61
C TRP A 210 -3.35 -4.03 -1.32
N SER A 211 -2.23 -4.11 -0.62
CA SER A 211 -1.57 -5.36 -0.25
C SER A 211 -2.10 -5.97 1.06
N GLN A 212 -3.08 -5.32 1.71
CA GLN A 212 -3.57 -5.80 3.00
C GLN A 212 -4.34 -7.10 2.86
N PHE A 213 -3.86 -8.14 3.54
CA PHE A 213 -4.43 -9.49 3.51
C PHE A 213 -5.07 -9.88 4.85
N GLN A 214 -4.39 -9.62 5.96
CA GLN A 214 -4.75 -10.16 7.27
C GLN A 214 -6.10 -9.63 7.80
N ILE A 215 -6.34 -8.33 7.66
CA ILE A 215 -7.58 -7.70 8.15
C ILE A 215 -8.78 -8.16 7.33
N PRO A 216 -8.78 -8.07 5.98
CA PRO A 216 -9.94 -8.48 5.20
C PRO A 216 -10.18 -9.99 5.19
N LEU A 217 -9.16 -10.82 5.43
CA LEU A 217 -9.32 -12.26 5.58
C LEU A 217 -10.38 -12.61 6.63
N ILE A 218 -10.48 -11.81 7.67
CA ILE A 218 -11.39 -12.03 8.81
C ILE A 218 -12.67 -11.19 8.70
N LEU A 219 -12.56 -9.95 8.19
CA LEU A 219 -13.67 -8.99 8.18
C LEU A 219 -14.48 -8.96 6.88
N ALA A 220 -13.96 -9.52 5.79
CA ALA A 220 -14.56 -9.50 4.45
C ALA A 220 -14.72 -10.92 3.89
N SER A 221 -15.84 -11.58 4.18
CA SER A 221 -16.06 -12.98 3.81
C SER A 221 -16.84 -13.17 2.49
N ASN A 222 -17.49 -12.12 1.96
CA ASN A 222 -18.26 -12.20 0.71
C ASN A 222 -17.55 -11.51 -0.47
N SER A 223 -17.89 -11.91 -1.70
CA SER A 223 -17.32 -11.39 -2.94
C SER A 223 -17.49 -9.88 -3.11
N ASN A 224 -18.55 -9.28 -2.53
CA ASN A 224 -18.82 -7.85 -2.64
C ASN A 224 -17.89 -6.99 -1.75
N THR A 225 -17.10 -7.61 -0.87
CA THR A 225 -16.23 -6.90 0.08
C THR A 225 -14.79 -7.38 0.05
N LYS A 226 -14.51 -8.58 -0.48
CA LYS A 226 -13.16 -9.14 -0.57
C LYS A 226 -12.27 -8.25 -1.44
N PRO A 227 -11.15 -7.72 -0.92
CA PRO A 227 -10.12 -7.06 -1.72
C PRO A 227 -9.36 -8.04 -2.61
N ILE A 228 -8.63 -7.51 -3.58
CA ILE A 228 -7.89 -8.32 -4.57
C ILE A 228 -6.91 -9.30 -3.94
N ALA A 229 -6.26 -8.94 -2.84
CA ALA A 229 -5.33 -9.81 -2.13
C ALA A 229 -6.00 -11.10 -1.60
N ILE A 230 -7.27 -11.02 -1.17
CA ILE A 230 -8.06 -12.19 -0.77
C ILE A 230 -8.50 -12.98 -2.00
N VAL A 231 -9.05 -12.29 -3.01
CA VAL A 231 -9.55 -12.95 -4.23
C VAL A 231 -8.45 -13.76 -4.91
N THR A 232 -7.24 -13.21 -5.06
CA THR A 232 -6.13 -13.94 -5.69
C THR A 232 -5.72 -15.19 -4.91
N SER A 233 -5.83 -15.18 -3.58
CA SER A 233 -5.54 -16.34 -2.75
C SER A 233 -6.60 -17.44 -2.85
N GLU A 234 -7.82 -17.12 -3.24
CA GLU A 234 -8.93 -18.06 -3.37
C GLU A 234 -8.93 -18.86 -4.67
N PHE A 235 -8.12 -18.49 -5.66
CA PHE A 235 -7.88 -19.32 -6.84
C PHE A 235 -7.06 -20.59 -6.51
N ILE A 236 -6.43 -20.63 -5.33
CA ILE A 236 -5.83 -21.82 -4.75
C ILE A 236 -6.91 -22.51 -3.91
N THR A 237 -7.60 -23.51 -4.48
CA THR A 237 -8.59 -24.31 -3.74
C THR A 237 -7.97 -25.53 -3.11
N LYS A 238 -8.68 -26.18 -2.15
CA LYS A 238 -8.19 -27.41 -1.51
C LYS A 238 -8.14 -28.59 -2.46
N ASP A 239 -9.01 -28.61 -3.46
CA ASP A 239 -9.20 -29.76 -4.36
C ASP A 239 -8.46 -29.59 -5.68
N THR A 240 -8.22 -28.35 -6.12
CA THR A 240 -7.48 -28.05 -7.37
C THR A 240 -6.69 -26.76 -7.19
N VAL A 241 -5.39 -26.85 -7.40
CA VAL A 241 -4.53 -25.67 -7.45
C VAL A 241 -4.36 -25.28 -8.91
N ASP A 242 -5.07 -24.24 -9.35
CA ASP A 242 -4.85 -23.64 -10.66
C ASP A 242 -3.71 -22.64 -10.56
N TYR A 243 -2.48 -23.12 -10.73
CA TYR A 243 -1.28 -22.30 -10.64
C TYR A 243 -1.24 -21.21 -11.72
N GLY A 244 -1.66 -21.55 -12.95
CA GLY A 244 -1.69 -20.62 -14.07
C GLY A 244 -2.67 -19.47 -13.83
N MET A 245 -3.88 -19.78 -13.36
CA MET A 245 -4.90 -18.80 -13.03
C MET A 245 -4.47 -17.89 -11.86
N THR A 246 -3.94 -18.49 -10.79
CA THR A 246 -3.44 -17.77 -9.62
C THR A 246 -2.30 -16.81 -10.01
N ALA A 247 -1.36 -17.29 -10.83
CA ALA A 247 -0.25 -16.48 -11.31
C ALA A 247 -0.74 -15.33 -12.21
N ALA A 248 -1.68 -15.60 -13.14
CA ALA A 248 -2.26 -14.58 -14.00
C ALA A 248 -3.02 -13.50 -13.20
N ALA A 249 -3.82 -13.92 -12.22
CA ALA A 249 -4.52 -13.00 -11.32
C ALA A 249 -3.52 -12.17 -10.47
N GLY A 250 -2.44 -12.79 -9.99
CA GLY A 250 -1.36 -12.11 -9.28
C GLY A 250 -0.68 -11.04 -10.14
N ILE A 251 -0.36 -11.33 -11.41
CA ILE A 251 0.19 -10.34 -12.35
C ILE A 251 -0.78 -9.18 -12.57
N LEU A 252 -2.08 -9.46 -12.77
CA LEU A 252 -3.09 -8.39 -12.93
C LEU A 252 -3.25 -7.56 -11.66
N ALA A 253 -3.17 -8.20 -10.48
CA ALA A 253 -3.25 -7.51 -9.19
C ALA A 253 -2.06 -6.58 -8.92
N LEU A 254 -0.90 -6.83 -9.54
CA LEU A 254 0.30 -5.98 -9.43
C LEU A 254 0.23 -4.71 -10.28
N ILE A 255 -0.60 -4.68 -11.34
CA ILE A 255 -0.63 -3.54 -12.28
C ILE A 255 -1.01 -2.22 -11.58
N PRO A 256 -2.12 -2.12 -10.80
CA PRO A 256 -2.48 -0.86 -10.17
C PRO A 256 -1.43 -0.31 -9.20
N PRO A 257 -0.87 -1.09 -8.26
CA PRO A 257 0.18 -0.60 -7.37
C PRO A 257 1.47 -0.22 -8.12
N ALA A 258 1.85 -0.95 -9.18
CA ALA A 258 3.01 -0.61 -9.99
C ALA A 258 2.81 0.73 -10.72
N LEU A 259 1.65 0.94 -11.35
CA LEU A 259 1.31 2.22 -11.99
C LEU A 259 1.30 3.37 -10.97
N PHE A 260 0.69 3.15 -9.80
CA PHE A 260 0.64 4.16 -8.76
C PHE A 260 2.04 4.51 -8.25
N ALA A 261 2.89 3.50 -8.00
CA ALA A 261 4.28 3.70 -7.61
C ALA A 261 5.09 4.44 -8.68
N LEU A 262 4.89 4.15 -9.98
CA LEU A 262 5.57 4.85 -11.08
C LEU A 262 5.16 6.33 -11.16
N ILE A 263 3.90 6.66 -10.93
CA ILE A 263 3.41 8.05 -10.92
C ILE A 263 4.02 8.83 -9.75
N PHE A 264 4.06 8.20 -8.57
CA PHE A 264 4.46 8.84 -7.32
C PHE A 264 5.96 8.71 -6.97
N LYS A 265 6.76 7.94 -7.74
CA LYS A 265 8.19 7.66 -7.43
C LYS A 265 9.04 8.90 -7.16
N LYS A 266 8.80 10.00 -7.89
CA LYS A 266 9.55 11.26 -7.71
C LYS A 266 9.34 11.89 -6.33
N PHE A 267 8.20 11.67 -5.70
CA PHE A 267 7.88 12.22 -4.39
C PHE A 267 8.48 11.39 -3.26
N LEU A 268 8.60 10.07 -3.41
CA LEU A 268 9.28 9.21 -2.44
C LEU A 268 10.73 9.64 -2.23
N VAL A 269 11.46 9.86 -3.33
CA VAL A 269 12.88 10.24 -3.25
C VAL A 269 13.05 11.61 -2.60
N SER A 270 12.22 12.60 -2.94
CA SER A 270 12.31 13.96 -2.41
C SER A 270 11.84 14.09 -0.95
N GLY A 271 10.82 13.30 -0.54
CA GLY A 271 10.29 13.32 0.81
C GLY A 271 11.21 12.67 1.85
N MET A 272 11.92 11.61 1.46
CA MET A 272 12.85 10.89 2.35
C MET A 272 14.21 11.58 2.49
N MET A 273 14.73 12.21 1.42
CA MET A 273 16.08 12.83 1.44
C MET A 273 16.13 14.07 2.32
N LYS A 274 15.08 14.89 2.44
CA LYS A 274 15.05 16.05 3.33
C LYS A 274 15.02 15.69 4.82
N GLY A 275 14.63 14.47 5.17
CA GLY A 275 14.66 13.96 6.55
C GLY A 275 15.97 13.29 6.96
N ALA A 276 16.80 12.87 5.99
CA ALA A 276 18.02 12.11 6.23
C ALA A 276 19.30 12.98 6.24
N VAL A 277 19.25 14.21 5.73
CA VAL A 277 20.40 15.15 5.73
C VAL A 277 20.32 16.02 6.99
N LYS A 278 20.59 15.43 8.14
CA LYS A 278 21.08 16.06 9.36
C LYS A 278 22.22 15.18 9.87
N GLY A 279 23.37 15.35 9.28
CA GLY A 279 24.64 14.84 9.72
C GLY A 279 25.69 15.80 9.22
#